data_d389ace77031894416deb88572e65fc6
#
_entry.id   d389ace77031894416deb88572e65fc6
#
_cell.length_a   1.000
_cell.length_b   1.000
_cell.length_c   1.000
_cell.angle_alpha   90.00
_cell.angle_beta   90.00
_cell.angle_gamma   90.00
#
_symmetry.space_group_name_H-M   'P 1'
#
loop_
_entity.id
_entity.type
_entity.pdbx_description
1 polymer ?
#
loop_
_entity_poly.entity_id
_entity_poly.type
_entity_poly.pdbx_seq_one_letter_code
_entity_poly.pdbx_strand_id
1 'polypeptide(L)'
;MRRGNKQYTKQDFTAAEVDYRRALEKNANSFESHYNLGNALFKQDKYPEAQAEYQKAAQLLDNKSDKKRLAESYHNLGNALFAQQQYDKAVAAYQQSLRNNPKDNDTRYNLVKAMQMLQEQQQQQQNQDQDKNQNQDQQQNQQQEQQQQQEQQNEQNQDPQEQQQQQQDDSKMDKETAEQILQALEQDEQETQEKLQRQQGQKRRVEKDW
;
A
#
# COMPACT_ATOMS: atom_id res chain seq x y z
N MET A 1 -11.61 33.89 19.60
CA MET A 1 -10.18 34.11 19.31
C MET A 1 -9.36 34.66 20.51
N ARG A 2 -9.51 35.91 20.96
CA ARG A 2 -8.66 36.50 22.02
C ARG A 2 -8.63 35.65 23.29
N ARG A 3 -9.79 35.12 23.72
CA ARG A 3 -9.88 34.28 24.92
C ARG A 3 -9.16 32.94 24.73
N GLY A 4 -9.35 32.28 23.59
CA GLY A 4 -8.65 31.03 23.28
C GLY A 4 -7.13 31.22 23.26
N ASN A 5 -6.62 32.29 22.65
CA ASN A 5 -5.19 32.60 22.65
C ASN A 5 -4.66 32.81 24.10
N LYS A 6 -5.44 33.48 24.96
CA LYS A 6 -5.05 33.65 26.39
C LYS A 6 -4.98 32.29 27.11
N GLN A 7 -5.90 31.37 26.89
CA GLN A 7 -5.86 30.03 27.47
C GLN A 7 -4.68 29.22 26.94
N TYR A 8 -4.45 29.28 25.60
CA TYR A 8 -3.30 28.63 24.98
C TYR A 8 -1.96 29.08 25.58
N THR A 9 -1.78 30.39 25.77
CA THR A 9 -0.58 30.95 26.40
C THR A 9 -0.40 30.48 27.87
N LYS A 10 -1.51 30.19 28.56
CA LYS A 10 -1.50 29.61 29.91
C LYS A 10 -1.30 28.08 29.90
N GLN A 11 -1.13 27.49 28.74
CA GLN A 11 -1.06 26.03 28.49
C GLN A 11 -2.33 25.28 28.89
N ASP A 12 -3.46 25.99 29.07
CA ASP A 12 -4.79 25.35 29.18
C ASP A 12 -5.35 25.06 27.82
N PHE A 13 -4.83 23.99 27.22
CA PHE A 13 -5.15 23.62 25.82
C PHE A 13 -6.60 23.15 25.68
N THR A 14 -7.18 22.58 26.73
CA THR A 14 -8.58 22.16 26.73
C THR A 14 -9.54 23.35 26.71
N ALA A 15 -9.29 24.38 27.56
CA ALA A 15 -10.08 25.59 27.53
C ALA A 15 -9.86 26.39 26.22
N ALA A 16 -8.63 26.37 25.69
CA ALA A 16 -8.34 26.99 24.40
C ALA A 16 -9.12 26.33 23.26
N GLU A 17 -9.18 24.99 23.21
CA GLU A 17 -9.98 24.23 22.26
C GLU A 17 -11.46 24.66 22.28
N VAL A 18 -12.08 24.72 23.46
CA VAL A 18 -13.47 25.15 23.61
C VAL A 18 -13.70 26.55 23.04
N ASP A 19 -12.80 27.48 23.38
CA ASP A 19 -12.93 28.86 22.91
C ASP A 19 -12.70 28.99 21.38
N TYR A 20 -11.82 28.18 20.78
CA TYR A 20 -11.62 28.16 19.31
C TYR A 20 -12.79 27.51 18.58
N ARG A 21 -13.38 26.44 19.11
CA ARG A 21 -14.60 25.83 18.56
C ARG A 21 -15.77 26.83 18.58
N ARG A 22 -15.96 27.57 19.68
CA ARG A 22 -16.95 28.64 19.74
C ARG A 22 -16.69 29.77 18.73
N ALA A 23 -15.42 30.04 18.41
CA ALA A 23 -15.08 31.01 17.39
C ALA A 23 -15.48 30.51 16.00
N LEU A 24 -15.32 29.20 15.73
CA LEU A 24 -15.73 28.56 14.49
C LEU A 24 -17.26 28.49 14.33
N GLU A 25 -18.02 28.34 15.41
CA GLU A 25 -19.50 28.46 15.36
C GLU A 25 -19.96 29.82 14.83
N LYS A 26 -19.19 30.90 15.10
CA LYS A 26 -19.49 32.25 14.62
C LYS A 26 -18.95 32.51 13.22
N ASN A 27 -17.83 31.93 12.86
CA ASN A 27 -17.20 32.03 11.54
C ASN A 27 -16.47 30.73 11.20
N ALA A 28 -17.16 29.84 10.51
CA ALA A 28 -16.65 28.53 10.11
C ALA A 28 -15.46 28.62 9.13
N ASN A 29 -15.30 29.74 8.41
CA ASN A 29 -14.23 29.94 7.44
C ASN A 29 -13.07 30.79 7.99
N SER A 30 -12.82 30.74 9.31
CA SER A 30 -11.69 31.44 9.91
C SER A 30 -10.44 30.60 9.92
N PHE A 31 -9.48 30.97 9.08
CA PHE A 31 -8.14 30.35 9.06
C PHE A 31 -7.53 30.31 10.48
N GLU A 32 -7.49 31.46 11.15
CA GLU A 32 -6.87 31.59 12.47
C GLU A 32 -7.53 30.67 13.50
N SER A 33 -8.83 30.47 13.41
CA SER A 33 -9.56 29.60 14.35
C SER A 33 -9.24 28.13 14.11
N HIS A 34 -9.20 27.67 12.85
CA HIS A 34 -8.79 26.32 12.50
C HIS A 34 -7.33 26.06 12.84
N TYR A 35 -6.42 26.94 12.46
CA TYR A 35 -4.99 26.81 12.75
C TYR A 35 -4.71 26.73 14.25
N ASN A 36 -5.29 27.64 15.04
CA ASN A 36 -5.10 27.64 16.48
C ASN A 36 -5.81 26.50 17.20
N LEU A 37 -6.96 26.05 16.69
CA LEU A 37 -7.61 24.83 17.15
C LEU A 37 -6.71 23.60 16.92
N GLY A 38 -6.14 23.48 15.72
CA GLY A 38 -5.16 22.47 15.39
C GLY A 38 -3.97 22.47 16.38
N ASN A 39 -3.43 23.66 16.68
CA ASN A 39 -2.35 23.78 17.67
C ASN A 39 -2.79 23.33 19.06
N ALA A 40 -3.98 23.69 19.52
CA ALA A 40 -4.49 23.30 20.83
C ALA A 40 -4.75 21.77 20.92
N LEU A 41 -5.25 21.18 19.84
CA LEU A 41 -5.45 19.73 19.74
C LEU A 41 -4.12 18.97 19.70
N PHE A 42 -3.15 19.46 18.92
CA PHE A 42 -1.81 18.88 18.86
C PHE A 42 -1.13 18.83 20.23
N LYS A 43 -1.25 19.88 21.03
CA LYS A 43 -0.73 19.94 22.41
C LYS A 43 -1.45 19.01 23.40
N GLN A 44 -2.59 18.46 23.01
CA GLN A 44 -3.35 17.45 23.74
C GLN A 44 -3.15 16.03 23.17
N ASP A 45 -2.17 15.84 22.28
CA ASP A 45 -1.91 14.57 21.57
C ASP A 45 -3.10 14.06 20.72
N LYS A 46 -4.08 14.94 20.44
CA LYS A 46 -5.21 14.67 19.55
C LYS A 46 -4.79 14.88 18.08
N TYR A 47 -3.83 14.07 17.63
CA TYR A 47 -3.18 14.27 16.33
C TYR A 47 -4.11 14.14 15.12
N PRO A 48 -5.07 13.17 15.08
CA PRO A 48 -5.99 13.07 13.96
C PRO A 48 -6.91 14.30 13.81
N GLU A 49 -7.38 14.84 14.93
CA GLU A 49 -8.22 16.04 14.94
C GLU A 49 -7.40 17.28 14.56
N ALA A 50 -6.17 17.39 15.08
CA ALA A 50 -5.25 18.47 14.72
C ALA A 50 -4.94 18.48 13.23
N GLN A 51 -4.69 17.30 12.64
CA GLN A 51 -4.51 17.11 11.20
C GLN A 51 -5.68 17.68 10.42
N ALA A 52 -6.91 17.31 10.78
CA ALA A 52 -8.12 17.78 10.10
C ALA A 52 -8.25 19.31 10.15
N GLU A 53 -7.93 19.92 11.28
CA GLU A 53 -8.03 21.36 11.46
C GLU A 53 -6.92 22.10 10.69
N TYR A 54 -5.69 21.59 10.61
CA TYR A 54 -4.63 22.17 9.77
C TYR A 54 -4.94 22.05 8.28
N GLN A 55 -5.55 20.95 7.84
CA GLN A 55 -5.99 20.78 6.45
C GLN A 55 -7.05 21.82 6.08
N LYS A 56 -8.06 22.03 6.95
CA LYS A 56 -9.08 23.07 6.74
C LYS A 56 -8.46 24.46 6.71
N ALA A 57 -7.52 24.75 7.62
CA ALA A 57 -6.80 26.01 7.63
C ALA A 57 -6.08 26.24 6.29
N ALA A 58 -5.35 25.26 5.78
CA ALA A 58 -4.64 25.39 4.50
C ALA A 58 -5.59 25.60 3.31
N GLN A 59 -6.76 24.93 3.30
CA GLN A 59 -7.76 25.06 2.23
C GLN A 59 -8.41 26.45 2.15
N LEU A 60 -8.41 27.20 3.24
CA LEU A 60 -8.98 28.55 3.30
C LEU A 60 -8.05 29.64 2.75
N LEU A 61 -6.81 29.27 2.38
CA LEU A 61 -5.79 30.22 1.97
C LEU A 61 -5.58 30.23 0.45
N ASP A 62 -5.25 31.41 -0.09
CA ASP A 62 -4.82 31.54 -1.47
C ASP A 62 -3.32 31.18 -1.63
N ASN A 63 -3.02 30.30 -2.57
CA ASN A 63 -1.67 29.81 -2.83
C ASN A 63 -0.68 30.90 -3.33
N LYS A 64 -1.18 32.05 -3.78
CA LYS A 64 -0.34 33.13 -4.29
C LYS A 64 0.00 34.17 -3.23
N SER A 65 -0.99 34.58 -2.45
CA SER A 65 -0.86 35.66 -1.46
C SER A 65 -0.48 35.17 -0.04
N ASP A 66 -0.88 33.97 0.32
CA ASP A 66 -0.78 33.47 1.70
C ASP A 66 0.35 32.45 1.93
N LYS A 67 1.44 32.51 1.14
CA LYS A 67 2.53 31.51 1.15
C LYS A 67 3.07 31.22 2.55
N LYS A 68 3.29 32.23 3.39
CA LYS A 68 3.81 32.02 4.74
C LYS A 68 2.84 31.22 5.60
N ARG A 69 1.56 31.56 5.60
CA ARG A 69 0.51 30.88 6.39
C ARG A 69 0.27 29.46 5.89
N LEU A 70 0.37 29.25 4.56
CA LEU A 70 0.34 27.93 3.95
C LEU A 70 1.52 27.07 4.40
N ALA A 71 2.74 27.63 4.39
CA ALA A 71 3.93 26.94 4.86
C ALA A 71 3.77 26.49 6.33
N GLU A 72 3.33 27.40 7.20
CA GLU A 72 3.09 27.10 8.63
C GLU A 72 2.02 26.00 8.81
N SER A 73 0.93 26.08 8.02
CA SER A 73 -0.13 25.08 8.11
C SER A 73 0.33 23.69 7.65
N TYR A 74 1.06 23.62 6.53
CA TYR A 74 1.61 22.36 6.04
C TYR A 74 2.73 21.82 6.93
N HIS A 75 3.54 22.67 7.55
CA HIS A 75 4.52 22.26 8.56
C HIS A 75 3.84 21.55 9.74
N ASN A 76 2.82 22.18 10.32
CA ASN A 76 2.10 21.63 11.47
C ASN A 76 1.27 20.39 11.08
N LEU A 77 0.72 20.35 9.87
CA LEU A 77 0.11 19.16 9.30
C LEU A 77 1.11 18.01 9.23
N GLY A 78 2.33 18.28 8.74
CA GLY A 78 3.42 17.31 8.72
C GLY A 78 3.78 16.79 10.11
N ASN A 79 3.85 17.67 11.11
CA ASN A 79 4.10 17.28 12.49
C ASN A 79 2.98 16.36 13.04
N ALA A 80 1.71 16.67 12.76
CA ALA A 80 0.59 15.85 13.20
C ALA A 80 0.57 14.47 12.54
N LEU A 81 0.92 14.39 11.25
CA LEU A 81 1.06 13.14 10.51
C LEU A 81 2.25 12.31 10.98
N PHE A 82 3.38 12.97 11.25
CA PHE A 82 4.57 12.34 11.80
C PHE A 82 4.30 11.69 13.16
N ALA A 83 3.60 12.39 14.05
CA ALA A 83 3.20 11.87 15.35
C ALA A 83 2.27 10.65 15.26
N GLN A 84 1.49 10.53 14.16
CA GLN A 84 0.66 9.38 13.85
C GLN A 84 1.43 8.26 13.11
N GLN A 85 2.75 8.38 12.93
CA GLN A 85 3.58 7.45 12.16
C GLN A 85 3.17 7.31 10.68
N GLN A 86 2.41 8.29 10.14
CA GLN A 86 2.05 8.38 8.73
C GLN A 86 3.17 9.11 7.97
N TYR A 87 4.35 8.48 7.91
CA TYR A 87 5.58 9.15 7.45
C TYR A 87 5.53 9.54 5.98
N ASP A 88 4.91 8.75 5.13
CA ASP A 88 4.68 9.04 3.72
C ASP A 88 3.91 10.36 3.52
N LYS A 89 2.84 10.53 4.28
CA LYS A 89 2.01 11.75 4.23
C LYS A 89 2.71 12.93 4.91
N ALA A 90 3.48 12.68 5.98
CA ALA A 90 4.27 13.72 6.64
C ALA A 90 5.32 14.29 5.68
N VAL A 91 6.03 13.45 4.92
CA VAL A 91 6.97 13.85 3.86
C VAL A 91 6.26 14.77 2.85
N ALA A 92 5.10 14.36 2.34
CA ALA A 92 4.34 15.16 1.38
C ALA A 92 3.93 16.53 1.96
N ALA A 93 3.49 16.58 3.22
CA ALA A 93 3.12 17.82 3.89
C ALA A 93 4.32 18.77 4.08
N TYR A 94 5.45 18.25 4.55
CA TYR A 94 6.68 19.07 4.68
C TYR A 94 7.20 19.59 3.34
N GLN A 95 7.09 18.80 2.26
CA GLN A 95 7.41 19.26 0.91
C GLN A 95 6.51 20.41 0.48
N GLN A 96 5.19 20.36 0.78
CA GLN A 96 4.28 21.46 0.50
C GLN A 96 4.63 22.71 1.33
N SER A 97 5.02 22.54 2.59
CA SER A 97 5.52 23.65 3.40
C SER A 97 6.74 24.32 2.76
N LEU A 98 7.75 23.53 2.36
CA LEU A 98 8.97 24.04 1.74
C LEU A 98 8.76 24.66 0.34
N ARG A 99 7.75 24.23 -0.42
CA ARG A 99 7.36 24.93 -1.67
C ARG A 99 6.89 26.34 -1.42
N ASN A 100 6.25 26.57 -0.28
CA ASN A 100 5.75 27.89 0.12
C ASN A 100 6.79 28.71 0.88
N ASN A 101 7.68 28.07 1.66
CA ASN A 101 8.79 28.68 2.38
C ASN A 101 10.07 27.86 2.24
N PRO A 102 10.86 28.00 1.17
CA PRO A 102 12.07 27.19 0.94
C PRO A 102 13.18 27.42 1.96
N LYS A 103 13.12 28.46 2.76
CA LYS A 103 14.19 28.83 3.72
C LYS A 103 13.95 28.27 5.13
N ASP A 104 12.86 27.53 5.35
CA ASP A 104 12.52 26.95 6.64
C ASP A 104 13.41 25.74 6.97
N ASN A 105 14.39 25.97 7.84
CA ASN A 105 15.34 24.96 8.27
C ASN A 105 14.68 23.89 9.16
N ASP A 106 13.69 24.27 9.98
CA ASP A 106 13.00 23.36 10.88
C ASP A 106 12.17 22.36 10.07
N THR A 107 11.45 22.86 9.04
CA THR A 107 10.73 22.00 8.12
C THR A 107 11.67 21.08 7.33
N ARG A 108 12.84 21.57 6.89
CA ARG A 108 13.85 20.72 6.23
C ARG A 108 14.35 19.59 7.13
N TYR A 109 14.65 19.91 8.37
CA TYR A 109 15.07 18.92 9.35
C TYR A 109 13.98 17.85 9.57
N ASN A 110 12.72 18.30 9.78
CA ASN A 110 11.60 17.40 9.98
C ASN A 110 11.32 16.54 8.74
N LEU A 111 11.49 17.09 7.53
CA LEU A 111 11.38 16.33 6.28
C LEU A 111 12.40 15.19 6.21
N VAL A 112 13.68 15.48 6.48
CA VAL A 112 14.74 14.47 6.48
C VAL A 112 14.44 13.38 7.50
N LYS A 113 14.03 13.76 8.71
CA LYS A 113 13.64 12.81 9.74
C LYS A 113 12.45 11.94 9.33
N ALA A 114 11.44 12.52 8.70
CA ALA A 114 10.27 11.77 8.20
C ALA A 114 10.67 10.79 7.08
N MET A 115 11.57 11.17 6.17
CA MET A 115 12.09 10.29 5.13
C MET A 115 12.88 9.11 5.72
N GLN A 116 13.69 9.35 6.73
CA GLN A 116 14.43 8.30 7.44
C GLN A 116 13.46 7.30 8.11
N MET A 117 12.48 7.79 8.85
CA MET A 117 11.48 6.93 9.50
C MET A 117 10.64 6.15 8.49
N LEU A 118 10.32 6.74 7.34
CA LEU A 118 9.64 6.05 6.25
C LEU A 118 10.49 4.89 5.70
N GLN A 119 11.77 5.13 5.49
CA GLN A 119 12.70 4.10 5.03
C GLN A 119 12.84 2.96 6.02
N GLU A 120 12.97 3.27 7.31
CA GLU A 120 13.03 2.28 8.39
C GLU A 120 11.73 1.45 8.46
N GLN A 121 10.57 2.08 8.33
CA GLN A 121 9.27 1.42 8.30
C GLN A 121 9.15 0.45 7.11
N GLN A 122 9.61 0.87 5.92
CA GLN A 122 9.61 0.03 4.72
C GLN A 122 10.54 -1.18 4.86
N GLN A 123 11.73 -0.99 5.44
CA GLN A 123 12.67 -2.09 5.70
C GLN A 123 12.10 -3.11 6.70
N GLN A 124 11.45 -2.63 7.77
CA GLN A 124 10.80 -3.51 8.74
C GLN A 124 9.67 -4.33 8.11
N GLN A 125 8.87 -3.72 7.22
CA GLN A 125 7.82 -4.44 6.49
C GLN A 125 8.41 -5.51 5.56
N GLN A 126 9.47 -5.19 4.81
CA GLN A 126 10.14 -6.15 3.94
C GLN A 126 10.71 -7.35 4.71
N ASN A 127 11.33 -7.11 5.85
CA ASN A 127 11.87 -8.17 6.70
C ASN A 127 10.74 -9.07 7.25
N GLN A 128 9.64 -8.49 7.70
CA GLN A 128 8.48 -9.25 8.17
C GLN A 128 7.83 -10.11 7.07
N ASP A 129 7.79 -9.61 5.85
CA ASP A 129 7.24 -10.36 4.72
C ASP A 129 8.18 -11.50 4.28
N GLN A 130 9.50 -11.30 4.36
CA GLN A 130 10.49 -12.36 4.14
C GLN A 130 10.39 -13.47 5.19
N ASP A 131 10.27 -13.11 6.47
CA ASP A 131 10.12 -14.08 7.56
C ASP A 131 8.82 -14.90 7.42
N LYS A 132 7.72 -14.26 7.01
CA LYS A 132 6.44 -14.96 6.75
C LYS A 132 6.57 -15.96 5.61
N ASN A 133 7.20 -15.56 4.50
CA ASN A 133 7.40 -16.43 3.35
C ASN A 133 8.29 -17.63 3.70
N GLN A 134 9.40 -17.41 4.42
CA GLN A 134 10.25 -18.52 4.88
C GLN A 134 9.52 -19.49 5.78
N ASN A 135 8.69 -19.00 6.71
CA ASN A 135 7.88 -19.87 7.57
C ASN A 135 6.83 -20.66 6.79
N GLN A 136 6.25 -20.05 5.75
CA GLN A 136 5.26 -20.72 4.90
C GLN A 136 5.89 -21.81 4.05
N ASP A 137 7.08 -21.54 3.48
CA ASP A 137 7.85 -22.53 2.73
C ASP A 137 8.29 -23.71 3.61
N GLN A 138 8.72 -23.45 4.85
CA GLN A 138 9.08 -24.50 5.82
C GLN A 138 7.87 -25.38 6.19
N GLN A 139 6.68 -24.77 6.37
CA GLN A 139 5.47 -25.54 6.66
C GLN A 139 5.03 -26.41 5.47
N GLN A 140 5.13 -25.88 4.24
CA GLN A 140 4.85 -26.67 3.04
C GLN A 140 5.80 -27.85 2.89
N ASN A 141 7.10 -27.63 3.08
CA ASN A 141 8.09 -28.71 3.02
C ASN A 141 7.83 -29.80 4.08
N GLN A 142 7.52 -29.40 5.32
CA GLN A 142 7.17 -30.38 6.37
C GLN A 142 5.90 -31.18 6.05
N GLN A 143 4.89 -30.55 5.43
CA GLN A 143 3.68 -31.26 4.99
C GLN A 143 3.97 -32.25 3.85
N GLN A 144 4.82 -31.85 2.90
CA GLN A 144 5.24 -32.75 1.82
C GLN A 144 6.05 -33.95 2.34
N GLU A 145 6.98 -33.73 3.28
CA GLU A 145 7.74 -34.81 3.92
C GLU A 145 6.83 -35.76 4.69
N GLN A 146 5.82 -35.25 5.41
CA GLN A 146 4.85 -36.10 6.12
C GLN A 146 3.97 -36.90 5.14
N GLN A 147 3.54 -36.30 4.01
CA GLN A 147 2.82 -37.07 2.99
C GLN A 147 3.66 -38.17 2.36
N GLN A 148 4.91 -37.90 2.01
CA GLN A 148 5.82 -38.90 1.46
C GLN A 148 6.08 -40.04 2.45
N GLN A 149 6.22 -39.76 3.75
CA GLN A 149 6.37 -40.80 4.77
C GLN A 149 5.10 -41.62 4.92
N GLN A 150 3.92 -41.05 4.82
CA GLN A 150 2.65 -41.81 4.86
C GLN A 150 2.47 -42.68 3.61
N GLU A 151 2.85 -42.19 2.44
CA GLU A 151 2.82 -42.98 1.19
C GLU A 151 3.78 -44.17 1.25
N GLN A 152 5.01 -43.96 1.72
CA GLN A 152 5.98 -45.07 1.91
C GLN A 152 5.52 -46.09 2.94
N GLN A 153 4.85 -45.68 4.01
CA GLN A 153 4.28 -46.62 4.98
C GLN A 153 3.09 -47.40 4.42
N ASN A 154 2.29 -46.79 3.57
CA ASN A 154 1.17 -47.44 2.88
C ASN A 154 1.67 -48.46 1.84
N GLU A 155 2.72 -48.14 1.08
CA GLU A 155 3.33 -49.06 0.12
C GLU A 155 3.96 -50.32 0.82
N GLN A 156 4.56 -50.14 2.01
CA GLN A 156 5.11 -51.25 2.78
C GLN A 156 4.04 -52.16 3.40
N ASN A 157 2.82 -51.69 3.57
CA ASN A 157 1.71 -52.45 4.16
C ASN A 157 0.77 -53.09 3.13
N GLN A 158 1.00 -52.86 1.83
CA GLN A 158 0.18 -53.47 0.76
C GLN A 158 0.67 -54.89 0.42
N ASP A 159 -0.28 -55.80 0.26
CA ASP A 159 -0.05 -57.18 -0.16
C ASP A 159 0.59 -57.18 -1.59
N PRO A 160 1.59 -58.05 -1.86
CA PRO A 160 2.27 -58.09 -3.16
C PRO A 160 1.36 -58.25 -4.37
N GLN A 161 0.16 -58.79 -4.18
CA GLN A 161 -0.85 -58.90 -5.24
C GLN A 161 -1.57 -57.57 -5.57
N GLU A 162 -1.78 -56.71 -4.59
CA GLU A 162 -2.37 -55.36 -4.80
C GLU A 162 -1.38 -54.41 -5.45
N GLN A 163 -0.09 -54.49 -5.12
CA GLN A 163 0.98 -53.69 -5.76
C GLN A 163 1.10 -53.99 -7.27
N GLN A 164 0.94 -55.26 -7.70
CA GLN A 164 0.98 -55.59 -9.12
C GLN A 164 -0.25 -55.06 -9.89
N GLN A 165 -1.43 -55.02 -9.27
CA GLN A 165 -2.62 -54.47 -9.88
C GLN A 165 -2.56 -52.95 -9.99
N GLN A 166 -2.11 -52.24 -8.95
CA GLN A 166 -1.94 -50.81 -8.99
C GLN A 166 -0.90 -50.35 -10.03
N GLN A 167 0.26 -51.01 -10.13
CA GLN A 167 1.26 -50.70 -11.17
C GLN A 167 0.74 -50.91 -12.59
N GLN A 168 -0.15 -51.90 -12.81
CA GLN A 168 -0.78 -52.09 -14.11
C GLN A 168 -1.84 -51.02 -14.44
N ASP A 169 -2.58 -50.56 -13.47
CA ASP A 169 -3.59 -49.53 -13.66
C ASP A 169 -2.96 -48.14 -13.81
N ASP A 170 -1.94 -47.80 -13.04
CA ASP A 170 -1.16 -46.56 -13.21
C ASP A 170 -0.47 -46.50 -14.58
N SER A 171 0.12 -47.62 -15.03
CA SER A 171 0.72 -47.72 -16.37
C SER A 171 -0.28 -47.58 -17.52
N LYS A 172 -1.56 -47.95 -17.32
CA LYS A 172 -2.63 -47.72 -18.31
C LYS A 172 -3.09 -46.28 -18.29
N MET A 173 -3.22 -45.66 -17.09
CA MET A 173 -3.62 -44.27 -16.94
C MET A 173 -2.58 -43.32 -17.53
N ASP A 174 -1.29 -43.60 -17.36
CA ASP A 174 -0.20 -42.85 -17.99
C ASP A 174 -0.23 -42.93 -19.52
N LYS A 175 -0.56 -44.09 -20.07
CA LYS A 175 -0.71 -44.26 -21.53
C LYS A 175 -1.91 -43.51 -22.11
N GLU A 176 -3.06 -43.59 -21.42
CA GLU A 176 -4.26 -42.85 -21.84
C GLU A 176 -4.04 -41.32 -21.76
N THR A 177 -3.38 -40.87 -20.72
CA THR A 177 -3.03 -39.45 -20.57
C THR A 177 -2.04 -38.99 -21.65
N ALA A 178 -1.03 -39.82 -21.95
CA ALA A 178 -0.09 -39.54 -23.05
C ALA A 178 -0.74 -39.51 -24.41
N GLU A 179 -1.70 -40.42 -24.69
CA GLU A 179 -2.48 -40.42 -25.95
C GLU A 179 -3.38 -39.19 -26.05
N GLN A 180 -4.02 -38.74 -24.95
CA GLN A 180 -4.83 -37.52 -24.93
C GLN A 180 -3.99 -36.26 -25.22
N ILE A 181 -2.80 -36.19 -24.62
CA ILE A 181 -1.86 -35.07 -24.87
C ILE A 181 -1.38 -35.06 -26.32
N LEU A 182 -1.06 -36.24 -26.89
CA LEU A 182 -0.66 -36.37 -28.30
C LEU A 182 -1.79 -35.93 -29.23
N GLN A 183 -3.02 -36.33 -28.96
CA GLN A 183 -4.19 -35.98 -29.76
C GLN A 183 -4.49 -34.47 -29.69
N ALA A 184 -4.31 -33.84 -28.50
CA ALA A 184 -4.46 -32.40 -28.35
C ALA A 184 -3.38 -31.61 -29.11
N LEU A 185 -2.13 -32.08 -29.13
CA LEU A 185 -1.04 -31.50 -29.90
C LEU A 185 -1.25 -31.59 -31.40
N GLU A 186 -1.74 -32.73 -31.89
CA GLU A 186 -2.08 -32.90 -33.32
C GLU A 186 -3.22 -31.97 -33.76
N GLN A 187 -4.21 -31.75 -32.89
CA GLN A 187 -5.29 -30.79 -33.19
C GLN A 187 -4.78 -29.35 -33.26
N ASP A 188 -3.92 -28.95 -32.32
CA ASP A 188 -3.32 -27.61 -32.30
C ASP A 188 -2.44 -27.36 -33.53
N GLU A 189 -1.71 -28.37 -33.97
CA GLU A 189 -0.89 -28.31 -35.18
C GLU A 189 -1.73 -28.18 -36.43
N GLN A 190 -2.85 -28.93 -36.57
CA GLN A 190 -3.80 -28.81 -37.66
C GLN A 190 -4.46 -27.43 -37.70
N GLU A 191 -4.92 -26.88 -36.56
CA GLU A 191 -5.47 -25.52 -36.49
C GLU A 191 -4.43 -24.46 -36.89
N THR A 192 -3.21 -24.65 -36.50
CA THR A 192 -2.11 -23.73 -36.86
C THR A 192 -1.82 -23.75 -38.35
N GLN A 193 -1.80 -24.93 -38.95
CA GLN A 193 -1.64 -25.09 -40.42
C GLN A 193 -2.81 -24.50 -41.19
N GLU A 194 -4.04 -24.68 -40.72
CA GLU A 194 -5.21 -24.07 -41.36
C GLU A 194 -5.16 -22.51 -41.25
N LYS A 195 -4.77 -21.97 -40.12
CA LYS A 195 -4.60 -20.52 -39.95
C LYS A 195 -3.53 -19.96 -40.89
N LEU A 196 -2.42 -20.67 -41.05
CA LEU A 196 -1.35 -20.31 -42.01
C LEU A 196 -1.82 -20.36 -43.46
N GLN A 197 -2.57 -21.40 -43.85
CA GLN A 197 -3.13 -21.51 -45.22
C GLN A 197 -4.15 -20.39 -45.49
N ARG A 198 -4.99 -20.05 -44.53
CA ARG A 198 -5.94 -18.92 -44.65
C ARG A 198 -5.20 -17.57 -44.81
N GLN A 199 -4.14 -17.35 -44.07
CA GLN A 199 -3.33 -16.14 -44.22
C GLN A 199 -2.60 -16.06 -45.56
N GLN A 200 -2.07 -17.18 -46.07
CA GLN A 200 -1.45 -17.24 -47.39
C GLN A 200 -2.47 -17.07 -48.51
N GLY A 201 -3.66 -17.61 -48.36
CA GLY A 201 -4.76 -17.42 -49.31
C GLY A 201 -5.25 -15.97 -49.39
N GLN A 202 -5.28 -15.27 -48.24
CA GLN A 202 -5.62 -13.85 -48.22
C GLN A 202 -4.53 -12.98 -48.86
N LYS A 203 -3.24 -13.24 -48.60
CA LYS A 203 -2.14 -12.54 -49.29
C LYS A 203 -2.17 -12.70 -50.82
N ARG A 204 -2.46 -13.89 -51.31
CA ARG A 204 -2.58 -14.14 -52.78
C ARG A 204 -3.78 -13.44 -53.42
N ARG A 205 -4.86 -13.15 -52.66
CA ARG A 205 -6.01 -12.37 -53.17
C ARG A 205 -5.66 -10.88 -53.29
N VAL A 206 -4.96 -10.35 -52.30
CA VAL A 206 -4.56 -8.92 -52.31
C VAL A 206 -3.53 -8.61 -53.42
N GLU A 207 -2.65 -9.56 -53.78
CA GLU A 207 -1.69 -9.38 -54.88
C GLU A 207 -2.32 -9.50 -56.30
N LYS A 208 -3.55 -9.97 -56.41
CA LYS A 208 -4.23 -10.11 -57.70
C LYS A 208 -5.15 -8.95 -58.08
N ASP A 209 -5.39 -8.02 -57.18
CA ASP A 209 -6.29 -6.86 -57.35
C ASP A 209 -5.53 -5.56 -57.71
N TRP A 210 -4.28 -5.66 -58.24
CA TRP A 210 -3.51 -4.53 -58.80
C TRP A 210 -3.24 -4.73 -60.28
#